data_ab17827e3f54b93de5bb9ef26c8e6cbd
#
_entry.id   ab17827e3f54b93de5bb9ef26c8e6cbd
#
_cell.length_a   1.000
_cell.length_b   1.000
_cell.length_c   1.000
_cell.angle_alpha   90.00
_cell.angle_beta   90.00
_cell.angle_gamma   90.00
#
_symmetry.space_group_name_H-M   'P 1'
#
loop_
_entity.id
_entity.type
_entity.pdbx_description
1 polymer ?
#
loop_
_entity_poly.entity_id
_entity_poly.type
_entity_poly.pdbx_seq_one_letter_code
_entity_poly.pdbx_strand_id
1 'polypeptide(L)'
;MLLMMNIANLTNLIIKNGVRKVIEQIKFKIKESFSSIMPITLIVLLLSISLVNMQSGTFMSFVVGAIFLIVGMALFGIGADLSMLTIGSKLGKRIAQSKNIWIIAFISLIIGIIVTVSEPDLSILANQVNGVQNMVLILTVSVGVGIFLCFAVLRIIFKIPLNIMLIILYTVIFVLTFFVPKSFIAVSFDAGGVTTGPMTVPFIMSLGVGIASISSSKGSQDDSFGLVALCSVGPILSTMILGIVFKLEGGSYELSEVINPSTTKDVLFLYGHGIFDYMKEVGFALCPIIVFFILFQLINRPFSKKQLIRICIGLLFTYIGLVLFLTGANVGFMPIGIEIGRTLGGIWHGILLVPLGLLIGYFVVSAEPAIHVLTKQVEQMSSGAISASFMMLSLSIGVALAVGLAMLRVITGISILWFLVPLYIIALVLTFFIPKFFSGVAFDSGGVASGAMVSAFVLPMAIGACVAVGGNVMTDAFGCVAFVALTPIISIEISGLIYKIKSNRLTNSLYSEEETIIDYDEVINDGR
;
A
#
# COMPACT_ATOMS: atom_id res chain seq x y z
N MET A 1 -6.68 -32.00 -46.60
CA MET A 1 -7.89 -31.91 -45.78
C MET A 1 -7.64 -32.35 -44.33
N LEU A 2 -7.04 -33.50 -44.05
CA LEU A 2 -6.71 -33.98 -42.70
C LEU A 2 -5.72 -33.08 -41.91
N LEU A 3 -4.73 -32.45 -42.58
CA LEU A 3 -3.77 -31.54 -41.94
C LEU A 3 -4.42 -30.22 -41.49
N MET A 4 -5.36 -29.67 -42.27
CA MET A 4 -6.13 -28.47 -41.91
C MET A 4 -7.11 -28.73 -40.75
N MET A 5 -7.72 -29.91 -40.68
CA MET A 5 -8.57 -30.33 -39.56
C MET A 5 -7.74 -30.49 -38.26
N ASN A 6 -6.53 -31.04 -38.35
CA ASN A 6 -5.64 -31.15 -37.18
C ASN A 6 -5.16 -29.80 -36.67
N ILE A 7 -4.83 -28.86 -37.57
CA ILE A 7 -4.43 -27.48 -37.18
C ILE A 7 -5.60 -26.72 -36.54
N ALA A 8 -6.81 -26.84 -37.11
CA ALA A 8 -8.02 -26.22 -36.53
C ALA A 8 -8.36 -26.80 -35.14
N ASN A 9 -8.22 -28.14 -34.98
CA ASN A 9 -8.42 -28.79 -33.68
C ASN A 9 -7.34 -28.40 -32.65
N LEU A 10 -6.06 -28.29 -33.04
CA LEU A 10 -4.97 -27.82 -32.20
C LEU A 10 -5.18 -26.34 -31.81
N THR A 11 -5.59 -25.49 -32.74
CA THR A 11 -5.88 -24.06 -32.46
C THR A 11 -7.07 -23.93 -31.52
N ASN A 12 -8.13 -24.69 -31.69
CA ASN A 12 -9.28 -24.72 -30.79
C ASN A 12 -8.92 -25.26 -29.40
N LEU A 13 -8.05 -26.26 -29.30
CA LEU A 13 -7.57 -26.81 -28.02
C LEU A 13 -6.68 -25.81 -27.28
N ILE A 14 -5.81 -25.09 -27.99
CA ILE A 14 -4.95 -24.03 -27.44
C ILE A 14 -5.79 -22.85 -26.96
N ILE A 15 -6.79 -22.42 -27.74
CA ILE A 15 -7.72 -21.35 -27.36
C ILE A 15 -8.55 -21.80 -26.15
N LYS A 16 -9.11 -23.01 -26.16
CA LYS A 16 -9.91 -23.56 -25.06
C LYS A 16 -9.11 -23.71 -23.77
N ASN A 17 -7.85 -24.14 -23.83
CA ASN A 17 -6.94 -24.21 -22.69
C ASN A 17 -6.51 -22.82 -22.21
N GLY A 18 -6.31 -21.86 -23.12
CA GLY A 18 -6.03 -20.46 -22.78
C GLY A 18 -7.19 -19.80 -22.07
N VAL A 19 -8.41 -19.94 -22.59
CA VAL A 19 -9.64 -19.41 -21.97
C VAL A 19 -9.89 -20.06 -20.61
N ARG A 20 -9.70 -21.37 -20.48
CA ARG A 20 -9.86 -22.08 -19.20
C ARG A 20 -8.89 -21.56 -18.13
N LYS A 21 -7.62 -21.33 -18.47
CA LYS A 21 -6.63 -20.73 -17.55
C LYS A 21 -7.03 -19.32 -17.11
N VAL A 22 -7.53 -18.49 -18.03
CA VAL A 22 -8.00 -17.14 -17.68
C VAL A 22 -9.20 -17.20 -16.74
N ILE A 23 -10.18 -18.08 -16.99
CA ILE A 23 -11.33 -18.27 -16.10
C ILE A 23 -10.89 -18.76 -14.72
N GLU A 24 -9.94 -19.69 -14.64
CA GLU A 24 -9.39 -20.18 -13.38
C GLU A 24 -8.67 -19.07 -12.60
N GLN A 25 -7.91 -18.19 -13.28
CA GLN A 25 -7.29 -17.02 -12.65
C GLN A 25 -8.33 -16.03 -12.12
N ILE A 26 -9.38 -15.73 -12.88
CA ILE A 26 -10.48 -14.86 -12.45
C ILE A 26 -11.18 -15.44 -11.21
N LYS A 27 -11.53 -16.75 -11.25
CA LYS A 27 -12.14 -17.43 -10.10
C LYS A 27 -11.25 -17.38 -8.86
N PHE A 28 -9.95 -17.60 -9.03
CA PHE A 28 -8.97 -17.53 -7.95
C PHE A 28 -8.93 -16.11 -7.35
N LYS A 29 -8.86 -15.07 -8.18
CA LYS A 29 -8.82 -13.67 -7.73
C LYS A 29 -10.12 -13.22 -7.05
N ILE A 30 -11.28 -13.66 -7.54
CA ILE A 30 -12.56 -13.40 -6.87
C ILE A 30 -12.60 -14.09 -5.51
N LYS A 31 -12.15 -15.35 -5.41
CA LYS A 31 -12.09 -16.07 -4.13
C LYS A 31 -11.12 -15.40 -3.14
N GLU A 32 -9.96 -14.95 -3.62
CA GLU A 32 -8.97 -14.19 -2.85
C GLU A 32 -9.59 -12.90 -2.30
N SER A 33 -10.21 -12.09 -3.16
CA SER A 33 -10.86 -10.83 -2.79
C SER A 33 -12.05 -11.04 -1.81
N PHE A 34 -12.85 -12.08 -2.05
CA PHE A 34 -13.94 -12.44 -1.16
C PHE A 34 -13.42 -12.82 0.24
N SER A 35 -12.40 -13.67 0.31
CA SER A 35 -11.78 -14.07 1.59
C SER A 35 -11.15 -12.88 2.33
N SER A 36 -10.67 -11.89 1.60
CA SER A 36 -10.03 -10.69 2.16
C SER A 36 -11.02 -9.66 2.71
N ILE A 37 -12.16 -9.47 2.04
CA ILE A 37 -13.14 -8.42 2.37
C ILE A 37 -14.22 -8.94 3.32
N MET A 38 -14.58 -10.23 3.25
CA MET A 38 -15.64 -10.80 4.08
C MET A 38 -15.45 -10.64 5.60
N PRO A 39 -14.24 -10.80 6.17
CA PRO A 39 -14.08 -10.66 7.62
C PRO A 39 -14.45 -9.26 8.13
N ILE A 40 -13.96 -8.20 7.46
CA ILE A 40 -14.31 -6.83 7.83
C ILE A 40 -15.80 -6.55 7.61
N THR A 41 -16.38 -7.08 6.52
CA THR A 41 -17.80 -6.97 6.23
C THR A 41 -18.65 -7.60 7.35
N LEU A 42 -18.28 -8.81 7.82
CA LEU A 42 -18.96 -9.49 8.91
C LEU A 42 -18.86 -8.73 10.23
N ILE A 43 -17.69 -8.17 10.55
CA ILE A 43 -17.52 -7.36 11.76
C ILE A 43 -18.44 -6.14 11.72
N VAL A 44 -18.48 -5.42 10.61
CA VAL A 44 -19.36 -4.26 10.45
C VAL A 44 -20.83 -4.66 10.50
N LEU A 45 -21.22 -5.78 9.89
CA LEU A 45 -22.60 -6.31 9.99
C LEU A 45 -22.99 -6.64 11.44
N LEU A 46 -22.11 -7.29 12.20
CA LEU A 46 -22.35 -7.61 13.60
C LEU A 46 -22.49 -6.34 14.45
N LEU A 47 -21.64 -5.34 14.21
CA LEU A 47 -21.73 -4.05 14.92
C LEU A 47 -23.02 -3.30 14.58
N SER A 48 -23.45 -3.32 13.32
CA SER A 48 -24.66 -2.64 12.88
C SER A 48 -25.94 -3.24 13.45
N ILE A 49 -25.92 -4.54 13.78
CA ILE A 49 -27.07 -5.21 14.40
C ILE A 49 -27.04 -5.07 15.93
N SER A 50 -25.85 -5.00 16.56
CA SER A 50 -25.70 -5.09 18.02
C SER A 50 -25.55 -3.74 18.73
N LEU A 51 -24.66 -2.88 18.24
CA LEU A 51 -24.23 -1.66 18.95
C LEU A 51 -24.55 -0.36 18.22
N VAL A 52 -24.56 -0.39 16.90
CA VAL A 52 -24.71 0.81 16.07
C VAL A 52 -26.10 0.77 15.42
N ASN A 53 -27.00 1.64 15.86
CA ASN A 53 -28.35 1.70 15.30
C ASN A 53 -28.32 2.43 13.95
N MET A 54 -28.00 1.71 12.89
CA MET A 54 -27.83 2.26 11.55
C MET A 54 -29.16 2.42 10.82
N GLN A 55 -29.25 3.47 10.01
CA GLN A 55 -30.35 3.63 9.08
C GLN A 55 -30.30 2.55 7.99
N SER A 56 -31.45 2.02 7.60
CA SER A 56 -31.57 0.93 6.63
C SER A 56 -30.87 1.21 5.29
N GLY A 57 -30.89 2.48 4.85
CA GLY A 57 -30.25 2.87 3.60
C GLY A 57 -28.72 2.85 3.66
N THR A 58 -28.13 3.31 4.76
CA THR A 58 -26.67 3.27 4.98
C THR A 58 -26.20 1.82 5.08
N PHE A 59 -26.95 0.96 5.77
CA PHE A 59 -26.69 -0.47 5.84
C PHE A 59 -26.72 -1.13 4.44
N MET A 60 -27.76 -0.82 3.65
CA MET A 60 -27.88 -1.35 2.28
C MET A 60 -26.77 -0.85 1.37
N SER A 61 -26.40 0.45 1.49
CA SER A 61 -25.26 1.02 0.79
C SER A 61 -23.97 0.27 1.12
N PHE A 62 -23.72 -0.05 2.38
CA PHE A 62 -22.55 -0.81 2.79
C PHE A 62 -22.50 -2.21 2.15
N VAL A 63 -23.63 -2.95 2.14
CA VAL A 63 -23.68 -4.30 1.53
C VAL A 63 -23.36 -4.24 0.02
N VAL A 64 -23.92 -3.26 -0.70
CA VAL A 64 -23.61 -3.02 -2.11
C VAL A 64 -22.11 -2.65 -2.26
N GLY A 65 -21.59 -1.82 -1.36
CA GLY A 65 -20.17 -1.46 -1.32
C GLY A 65 -19.24 -2.65 -1.16
N ALA A 66 -19.59 -3.61 -0.30
CA ALA A 66 -18.80 -4.83 -0.12
C ALA A 66 -18.73 -5.67 -1.42
N ILE A 67 -19.83 -5.76 -2.17
CA ILE A 67 -19.84 -6.45 -3.47
C ILE A 67 -18.93 -5.71 -4.47
N PHE A 68 -19.01 -4.38 -4.51
CA PHE A 68 -18.17 -3.56 -5.39
C PHE A 68 -16.69 -3.66 -5.03
N LEU A 69 -16.33 -3.69 -3.74
CA LEU A 69 -14.97 -3.94 -3.28
C LEU A 69 -14.44 -5.29 -3.74
N ILE A 70 -15.22 -6.37 -3.57
CA ILE A 70 -14.82 -7.73 -3.96
C ILE A 70 -14.54 -7.81 -5.46
N VAL A 71 -15.46 -7.33 -6.29
CA VAL A 71 -15.33 -7.37 -7.74
C VAL A 71 -14.21 -6.41 -8.19
N GLY A 72 -14.18 -5.21 -7.63
CA GLY A 72 -13.18 -4.19 -7.94
C GLY A 72 -11.76 -4.66 -7.63
N MET A 73 -11.53 -5.21 -6.44
CA MET A 73 -10.24 -5.75 -6.02
C MET A 73 -9.77 -6.90 -6.93
N ALA A 74 -10.69 -7.81 -7.30
CA ALA A 74 -10.35 -8.93 -8.18
C ALA A 74 -9.92 -8.45 -9.57
N LEU A 75 -10.68 -7.53 -10.18
CA LEU A 75 -10.36 -6.96 -11.49
C LEU A 75 -9.07 -6.13 -11.45
N PHE A 76 -8.93 -5.29 -10.43
CA PHE A 76 -7.71 -4.50 -10.23
C PHE A 76 -6.47 -5.39 -10.11
N GLY A 77 -6.52 -6.45 -9.30
CA GLY A 77 -5.39 -7.37 -9.12
C GLY A 77 -4.96 -8.03 -10.44
N ILE A 78 -5.91 -8.44 -11.28
CA ILE A 78 -5.62 -8.98 -12.63
C ILE A 78 -5.02 -7.87 -13.51
N GLY A 79 -5.61 -6.69 -13.47
CA GLY A 79 -5.18 -5.53 -14.26
C GLY A 79 -3.76 -5.10 -13.92
N ALA A 80 -3.42 -4.97 -12.65
CA ALA A 80 -2.09 -4.59 -12.17
C ALA A 80 -1.03 -5.63 -12.57
N ASP A 81 -1.32 -6.93 -12.44
CA ASP A 81 -0.42 -8.01 -12.87
C ASP A 81 -0.11 -7.93 -14.38
N LEU A 82 -1.10 -7.62 -15.20
CA LEU A 82 -0.95 -7.58 -16.67
C LEU A 82 -0.33 -6.28 -17.19
N SER A 83 -0.57 -5.14 -16.53
CA SER A 83 -0.16 -3.81 -16.98
C SER A 83 0.97 -3.21 -16.13
N MET A 84 0.70 -2.80 -14.89
CA MET A 84 1.62 -2.01 -14.06
C MET A 84 2.93 -2.73 -13.79
N LEU A 85 2.88 -4.02 -13.40
CA LEU A 85 4.07 -4.82 -13.15
C LEU A 85 4.90 -5.02 -14.42
N THR A 86 4.24 -5.23 -15.55
CA THR A 86 4.90 -5.45 -16.83
C THR A 86 5.60 -4.16 -17.34
N ILE A 87 4.93 -3.02 -17.24
CA ILE A 87 5.46 -1.71 -17.65
C ILE A 87 6.63 -1.33 -16.74
N GLY A 88 6.44 -1.35 -15.42
CA GLY A 88 7.44 -0.95 -14.44
C GLY A 88 8.72 -1.79 -14.54
N SER A 89 8.61 -3.11 -14.64
CA SER A 89 9.77 -4.00 -14.78
C SER A 89 10.58 -3.74 -16.06
N LYS A 90 9.92 -3.57 -17.21
CA LYS A 90 10.62 -3.23 -18.48
C LYS A 90 11.27 -1.87 -18.43
N LEU A 91 10.61 -0.90 -17.83
CA LEU A 91 11.11 0.45 -17.66
C LEU A 91 12.33 0.46 -16.73
N GLY A 92 12.26 -0.23 -15.60
CA GLY A 92 13.38 -0.38 -14.67
C GLY A 92 14.62 -1.00 -15.34
N LYS A 93 14.42 -2.05 -16.13
CA LYS A 93 15.50 -2.64 -16.95
C LYS A 93 16.13 -1.62 -17.89
N ARG A 94 15.31 -0.80 -18.54
CA ARG A 94 15.80 0.19 -19.50
C ARG A 94 16.56 1.33 -18.82
N ILE A 95 16.06 1.78 -17.67
CA ILE A 95 16.75 2.79 -16.83
C ILE A 95 18.12 2.27 -16.40
N ALA A 96 18.20 1.04 -15.89
CA ALA A 96 19.46 0.45 -15.44
C ALA A 96 20.48 0.21 -16.56
N GLN A 97 20.02 0.07 -17.82
CA GLN A 97 20.89 -0.02 -18.99
C GLN A 97 21.48 1.33 -19.43
N SER A 98 20.92 2.44 -18.98
CA SER A 98 21.45 3.77 -19.30
C SER A 98 22.78 4.00 -18.59
N LYS A 99 23.76 4.55 -19.32
CA LYS A 99 25.06 4.93 -18.75
C LYS A 99 25.08 6.38 -18.25
N ASN A 100 24.05 7.17 -18.54
CA ASN A 100 23.98 8.58 -18.20
C ASN A 100 23.12 8.80 -16.95
N ILE A 101 23.77 9.18 -15.86
CA ILE A 101 23.13 9.42 -14.55
C ILE A 101 22.07 10.53 -14.63
N TRP A 102 22.28 11.57 -15.41
CA TRP A 102 21.33 12.67 -15.56
C TRP A 102 20.02 12.23 -16.24
N ILE A 103 20.13 11.34 -17.24
CA ILE A 103 18.95 10.75 -17.90
C ILE A 103 18.19 9.86 -16.91
N ILE A 104 18.92 9.05 -16.13
CA ILE A 104 18.30 8.19 -15.09
C ILE A 104 17.55 9.04 -14.06
N ALA A 105 18.21 10.08 -13.53
CA ALA A 105 17.64 10.99 -12.55
C ALA A 105 16.39 11.69 -13.09
N PHE A 106 16.46 12.25 -14.29
CA PHE A 106 15.36 12.97 -14.92
C PHE A 106 14.15 12.07 -15.22
N ILE A 107 14.39 10.86 -15.76
CA ILE A 107 13.32 9.91 -16.05
C ILE A 107 12.68 9.43 -14.75
N SER A 108 13.46 9.12 -13.71
CA SER A 108 12.94 8.68 -12.41
C SER A 108 12.11 9.76 -11.75
N LEU A 109 12.54 11.02 -11.79
CA LEU A 109 11.78 12.17 -11.29
C LEU A 109 10.43 12.30 -11.99
N ILE A 110 10.41 12.28 -13.33
CA ILE A 110 9.18 12.37 -14.12
C ILE A 110 8.24 11.21 -13.81
N ILE A 111 8.76 9.98 -13.74
CA ILE A 111 7.97 8.80 -13.41
C ILE A 111 7.34 8.93 -12.03
N GLY A 112 8.10 9.34 -11.02
CA GLY A 112 7.57 9.53 -9.67
C GLY A 112 6.45 10.55 -9.63
N ILE A 113 6.59 11.68 -10.33
CA ILE A 113 5.53 12.69 -10.44
C ILE A 113 4.29 12.10 -11.13
N ILE A 114 4.46 11.48 -12.30
CA ILE A 114 3.34 10.94 -13.10
C ILE A 114 2.58 9.88 -12.32
N VAL A 115 3.28 8.94 -11.70
CA VAL A 115 2.63 7.83 -10.98
C VAL A 115 1.91 8.32 -9.73
N THR A 116 2.45 9.33 -9.05
CA THR A 116 1.82 9.90 -7.84
C THR A 116 0.63 10.80 -8.16
N VAL A 117 0.70 11.62 -9.20
CA VAL A 117 -0.49 12.38 -9.68
C VAL A 117 -1.62 11.42 -10.06
N SER A 118 -1.27 10.22 -10.50
CA SER A 118 -2.22 9.16 -10.88
C SER A 118 -2.78 8.39 -9.69
N GLU A 119 -2.39 8.69 -8.44
CA GLU A 119 -2.86 7.98 -7.25
C GLU A 119 -4.19 8.57 -6.76
N PRO A 120 -5.31 7.81 -6.83
CA PRO A 120 -6.61 8.34 -6.43
C PRO A 120 -6.70 8.65 -4.92
N ASP A 121 -5.99 7.89 -4.08
CA ASP A 121 -6.00 8.09 -2.63
C ASP A 121 -5.44 9.47 -2.23
N LEU A 122 -4.53 10.03 -3.05
CA LEU A 122 -4.02 11.38 -2.86
C LEU A 122 -5.10 12.45 -3.07
N SER A 123 -6.01 12.23 -4.01
CA SER A 123 -7.17 13.12 -4.21
C SER A 123 -8.12 13.08 -3.01
N ILE A 124 -8.33 11.89 -2.42
CA ILE A 124 -9.15 11.74 -1.21
C ILE A 124 -8.53 12.52 -0.04
N LEU A 125 -7.23 12.38 0.19
CA LEU A 125 -6.53 13.16 1.22
C LEU A 125 -6.65 14.67 0.95
N ALA A 126 -6.44 15.10 -0.30
CA ALA A 126 -6.52 16.51 -0.66
C ALA A 126 -7.91 17.11 -0.38
N ASN A 127 -8.98 16.34 -0.61
CA ASN A 127 -10.34 16.74 -0.30
C ASN A 127 -10.63 16.80 1.21
N GLN A 128 -9.86 16.08 2.02
CA GLN A 128 -10.01 16.05 3.49
C GLN A 128 -9.20 17.14 4.19
N VAL A 129 -8.20 17.75 3.54
CA VAL A 129 -7.33 18.76 4.12
C VAL A 129 -7.85 20.17 3.78
N ASN A 130 -8.48 20.82 4.74
CA ASN A 130 -8.95 22.19 4.59
C ASN A 130 -7.81 23.22 4.63
N GLY A 131 -7.94 24.32 3.88
CA GLY A 131 -7.02 25.44 3.88
C GLY A 131 -5.93 25.42 2.81
N VAL A 132 -5.80 24.35 2.04
CA VAL A 132 -4.93 24.26 0.85
C VAL A 132 -5.77 23.87 -0.35
N GLN A 133 -5.52 24.50 -1.49
CA GLN A 133 -6.16 24.11 -2.74
C GLN A 133 -5.71 22.70 -3.12
N ASN A 134 -6.65 21.78 -3.43
CA ASN A 134 -6.39 20.37 -3.70
C ASN A 134 -5.27 20.15 -4.72
N MET A 135 -5.29 20.90 -5.83
CA MET A 135 -4.28 20.79 -6.89
C MET A 135 -2.88 21.15 -6.39
N VAL A 136 -2.77 22.15 -5.51
CA VAL A 136 -1.47 22.57 -4.92
C VAL A 136 -0.92 21.45 -4.04
N LEU A 137 -1.76 20.83 -3.21
CA LEU A 137 -1.35 19.71 -2.38
C LEU A 137 -0.92 18.52 -3.25
N ILE A 138 -1.74 18.12 -4.23
CA ILE A 138 -1.44 16.98 -5.13
C ILE A 138 -0.12 17.19 -5.86
N LEU A 139 0.10 18.36 -6.45
CA LEU A 139 1.33 18.66 -7.20
C LEU A 139 2.56 18.71 -6.28
N THR A 140 2.46 19.35 -5.11
CA THR A 140 3.56 19.44 -4.15
C THR A 140 4.00 18.06 -3.68
N VAL A 141 3.05 17.23 -3.32
CA VAL A 141 3.28 15.84 -2.89
C VAL A 141 3.88 15.02 -4.03
N SER A 142 3.35 15.14 -5.24
CA SER A 142 3.84 14.39 -6.40
C SER A 142 5.28 14.77 -6.78
N VAL A 143 5.63 16.04 -6.70
CA VAL A 143 7.03 16.50 -6.89
C VAL A 143 7.92 15.91 -5.79
N GLY A 144 7.44 15.88 -4.53
CA GLY A 144 8.14 15.23 -3.43
C GLY A 144 8.46 13.77 -3.74
N VAL A 145 7.47 12.97 -4.15
CA VAL A 145 7.68 11.57 -4.55
C VAL A 145 8.65 11.47 -5.73
N GLY A 146 8.52 12.34 -6.73
CA GLY A 146 9.42 12.35 -7.89
C GLY A 146 10.88 12.54 -7.51
N ILE A 147 11.19 13.51 -6.65
CA ILE A 147 12.52 13.77 -6.13
C ILE A 147 13.03 12.53 -5.36
N PHE A 148 12.22 11.95 -4.51
CA PHE A 148 12.62 10.81 -3.69
C PHE A 148 12.69 9.50 -4.46
N LEU A 149 11.91 9.31 -5.52
CA LEU A 149 12.12 8.19 -6.45
C LEU A 149 13.44 8.34 -7.20
N CYS A 150 13.81 9.55 -7.59
CA CYS A 150 15.12 9.82 -8.17
C CYS A 150 16.23 9.42 -7.16
N PHE A 151 16.16 9.85 -5.90
CA PHE A 151 17.12 9.44 -4.87
C PHE A 151 17.13 7.94 -4.64
N ALA A 152 15.97 7.28 -4.64
CA ALA A 152 15.85 5.84 -4.46
C ALA A 152 16.53 5.06 -5.59
N VAL A 153 16.37 5.50 -6.84
CA VAL A 153 17.04 4.87 -8.00
C VAL A 153 18.53 5.14 -7.98
N LEU A 154 18.96 6.37 -7.68
CA LEU A 154 20.39 6.73 -7.57
C LEU A 154 21.06 5.97 -6.42
N ARG A 155 20.38 5.75 -5.30
CA ARG A 155 20.86 4.92 -4.19
C ARG A 155 21.27 3.52 -4.67
N ILE A 156 20.44 2.88 -5.50
CA ILE A 156 20.74 1.53 -6.04
C ILE A 156 22.00 1.57 -6.89
N ILE A 157 22.15 2.58 -7.74
CA ILE A 157 23.29 2.72 -8.65
C ILE A 157 24.57 2.97 -7.87
N PHE A 158 24.54 3.86 -6.87
CA PHE A 158 25.69 4.20 -6.02
C PHE A 158 25.90 3.22 -4.86
N LYS A 159 25.04 2.21 -4.70
CA LYS A 159 25.08 1.21 -3.63
C LYS A 159 25.07 1.82 -2.21
N ILE A 160 24.33 2.91 -2.04
CA ILE A 160 24.18 3.57 -0.73
C ILE A 160 23.29 2.70 0.17
N PRO A 161 23.71 2.40 1.42
CA PRO A 161 22.90 1.61 2.35
C PRO A 161 21.58 2.30 2.67
N LEU A 162 20.45 1.56 2.61
CA LEU A 162 19.12 2.09 2.85
C LEU A 162 18.95 2.64 4.27
N ASN A 163 19.44 1.91 5.28
CA ASN A 163 19.34 2.27 6.69
C ASN A 163 19.96 3.64 7.00
N ILE A 164 21.16 3.93 6.47
CA ILE A 164 21.83 5.22 6.68
C ILE A 164 20.99 6.34 6.07
N MET A 165 20.48 6.13 4.86
CA MET A 165 19.65 7.12 4.16
C MET A 165 18.35 7.39 4.93
N LEU A 166 17.67 6.35 5.43
CA LEU A 166 16.46 6.49 6.24
C LEU A 166 16.74 7.24 7.54
N ILE A 167 17.83 6.94 8.26
CA ILE A 167 18.21 7.64 9.49
C ILE A 167 18.38 9.14 9.25
N ILE A 168 19.12 9.51 8.20
CA ILE A 168 19.34 10.91 7.85
C ILE A 168 18.00 11.60 7.55
N LEU A 169 17.17 10.98 6.71
CA LEU A 169 15.91 11.56 6.26
C LEU A 169 14.89 11.70 7.40
N TYR A 170 14.71 10.67 8.23
CA TYR A 170 13.82 10.77 9.39
C TYR A 170 14.33 11.73 10.46
N THR A 171 15.65 11.87 10.63
CA THR A 171 16.22 12.91 11.48
C THR A 171 15.83 14.30 10.95
N VAL A 172 15.95 14.54 9.63
CA VAL A 172 15.52 15.81 9.01
C VAL A 172 14.01 16.03 9.21
N ILE A 173 13.18 15.00 9.02
CA ILE A 173 11.72 15.08 9.24
C ILE A 173 11.44 15.52 10.68
N PHE A 174 12.02 14.85 11.70
CA PHE A 174 11.77 15.18 13.10
C PHE A 174 12.29 16.55 13.49
N VAL A 175 13.42 16.99 12.95
CA VAL A 175 13.88 18.39 13.15
C VAL A 175 12.89 19.37 12.51
N LEU A 176 12.34 19.05 11.35
CA LEU A 176 11.38 19.93 10.66
C LEU A 176 10.07 20.07 11.44
N THR A 177 9.65 19.05 12.22
CA THR A 177 8.41 19.12 13.03
C THR A 177 8.39 20.27 14.04
N PHE A 178 9.55 20.80 14.45
CA PHE A 178 9.61 21.96 15.34
C PHE A 178 9.15 23.27 14.66
N PHE A 179 9.15 23.31 13.34
CA PHE A 179 8.78 24.49 12.55
C PHE A 179 7.40 24.39 11.90
N VAL A 180 6.80 23.17 11.89
CA VAL A 180 5.52 22.88 11.27
C VAL A 180 4.37 23.17 12.22
N PRO A 181 3.26 23.81 11.80
CA PRO A 181 2.06 23.95 12.62
C PRO A 181 1.55 22.59 13.12
N LYS A 182 1.13 22.52 14.40
CA LYS A 182 0.71 21.26 15.05
C LYS A 182 -0.41 20.53 14.29
N SER A 183 -1.35 21.27 13.72
CA SER A 183 -2.44 20.75 12.89
C SER A 183 -1.96 20.06 11.62
N PHE A 184 -0.79 20.45 11.11
CA PHE A 184 -0.26 19.93 9.83
C PHE A 184 0.75 18.78 10.01
N ILE A 185 1.26 18.54 11.23
CA ILE A 185 2.19 17.45 11.50
C ILE A 185 1.54 16.10 11.17
N ALA A 186 0.36 15.84 11.73
CA ALA A 186 -0.36 14.59 11.51
C ALA A 186 -0.70 14.36 10.03
N VAL A 187 -1.21 15.38 9.36
CA VAL A 187 -1.51 15.38 7.92
C VAL A 187 -0.25 15.09 7.08
N SER A 188 0.90 15.65 7.46
CA SER A 188 2.16 15.43 6.73
C SER A 188 2.61 13.97 6.80
N PHE A 189 2.52 13.35 7.97
CA PHE A 189 2.84 11.92 8.09
C PHE A 189 1.82 11.03 7.37
N ASP A 190 0.53 11.38 7.42
CA ASP A 190 -0.53 10.67 6.66
C ASP A 190 -0.29 10.77 5.15
N ALA A 191 0.15 11.90 4.64
CA ALA A 191 0.49 12.07 3.23
C ALA A 191 1.57 11.08 2.76
N GLY A 192 2.53 10.74 3.63
CA GLY A 192 3.55 9.72 3.35
C GLY A 192 2.97 8.33 3.11
N GLY A 193 1.91 7.96 3.82
CA GLY A 193 1.22 6.70 3.66
C GLY A 193 0.27 6.68 2.45
N VAL A 194 -0.57 7.71 2.33
CA VAL A 194 -1.63 7.79 1.30
C VAL A 194 -1.07 7.81 -0.13
N THR A 195 0.12 8.34 -0.35
CA THR A 195 0.74 8.42 -1.68
C THR A 195 1.25 7.09 -2.25
N THR A 196 1.30 6.06 -1.42
CA THR A 196 1.76 4.73 -1.79
C THR A 196 0.59 3.75 -1.84
N GLY A 197 -0.38 4.05 -2.69
CA GLY A 197 -1.62 3.30 -2.85
C GLY A 197 -1.60 2.28 -3.99
N PRO A 198 -2.78 1.86 -4.46
CA PRO A 198 -2.94 0.73 -5.38
C PRO A 198 -2.28 0.91 -6.75
N MET A 199 -2.10 2.15 -7.23
CA MET A 199 -1.43 2.40 -8.52
C MET A 199 0.08 2.55 -8.38
N THR A 200 0.52 3.30 -7.40
CA THR A 200 1.92 3.67 -7.19
C THR A 200 2.78 2.47 -6.80
N VAL A 201 2.30 1.64 -5.88
CA VAL A 201 3.05 0.52 -5.32
C VAL A 201 3.43 -0.53 -6.36
N PRO A 202 2.49 -1.14 -7.13
CA PRO A 202 2.85 -2.16 -8.11
C PRO A 202 3.85 -1.64 -9.14
N PHE A 203 3.71 -0.37 -9.52
CA PHE A 203 4.58 0.26 -10.50
C PHE A 203 5.99 0.48 -9.96
N ILE A 204 6.16 1.13 -8.80
CA ILE A 204 7.46 1.44 -8.20
C ILE A 204 8.19 0.16 -7.80
N MET A 205 7.51 -0.81 -7.19
CA MET A 205 8.12 -2.09 -6.82
C MET A 205 8.63 -2.85 -8.04
N SER A 206 7.82 -2.93 -9.11
CA SER A 206 8.25 -3.60 -10.33
C SER A 206 9.38 -2.86 -11.05
N LEU A 207 9.44 -1.53 -10.93
CA LEU A 207 10.56 -0.72 -11.38
C LEU A 207 11.84 -1.13 -10.65
N GLY A 208 11.80 -1.25 -9.32
CA GLY A 208 12.92 -1.70 -8.48
C GLY A 208 13.42 -3.09 -8.87
N VAL A 209 12.51 -4.05 -8.98
CA VAL A 209 12.83 -5.40 -9.46
C VAL A 209 13.45 -5.36 -10.87
N GLY A 210 12.94 -4.49 -11.76
CA GLY A 210 13.50 -4.29 -13.09
C GLY A 210 14.93 -3.76 -13.05
N ILE A 211 15.23 -2.78 -12.20
CA ILE A 211 16.57 -2.22 -12.02
C ILE A 211 17.52 -3.28 -11.45
N ALA A 212 17.12 -3.95 -10.37
CA ALA A 212 17.94 -4.96 -9.71
C ALA A 212 18.26 -6.16 -10.61
N SER A 213 17.38 -6.52 -11.54
CA SER A 213 17.55 -7.68 -12.43
C SER A 213 18.73 -7.55 -13.42
N ILE A 214 19.28 -6.37 -13.61
CA ILE A 214 20.44 -6.14 -14.50
C ILE A 214 21.76 -6.14 -13.71
N SER A 215 21.71 -5.89 -12.41
CA SER A 215 22.88 -5.94 -11.57
C SER A 215 23.28 -7.39 -11.30
N SER A 216 24.46 -7.80 -11.77
CA SER A 216 25.01 -9.15 -11.57
C SER A 216 25.73 -9.33 -10.23
N SER A 217 25.66 -8.36 -9.31
CA SER A 217 26.34 -8.43 -8.03
C SER A 217 25.56 -9.31 -7.03
N LYS A 218 26.30 -10.12 -6.23
CA LYS A 218 25.74 -10.81 -5.04
C LYS A 218 25.09 -9.75 -4.14
N GLY A 219 23.78 -9.84 -3.91
CA GLY A 219 23.00 -8.87 -3.12
C GLY A 219 22.15 -7.89 -3.94
N SER A 220 22.10 -8.02 -5.28
CA SER A 220 21.22 -7.18 -6.11
C SER A 220 19.72 -7.37 -5.81
N GLN A 221 19.34 -8.52 -5.25
CA GLN A 221 17.98 -8.77 -4.79
C GLN A 221 17.62 -7.95 -3.56
N ASP A 222 18.58 -7.69 -2.67
CA ASP A 222 18.39 -6.86 -1.48
C ASP A 222 18.10 -5.40 -1.85
N ASP A 223 18.65 -4.93 -2.97
CA ASP A 223 18.50 -3.56 -3.45
C ASP A 223 17.19 -3.32 -4.23
N SER A 224 16.42 -4.38 -4.53
CA SER A 224 15.13 -4.26 -5.25
C SER A 224 14.02 -3.64 -4.40
N PHE A 225 14.16 -3.65 -3.08
CA PHE A 225 13.25 -3.07 -2.09
C PHE A 225 13.81 -1.77 -1.50
N GLY A 226 12.94 -1.01 -0.82
CA GLY A 226 13.25 0.28 -0.23
C GLY A 226 12.99 1.48 -1.16
N LEU A 227 12.41 1.25 -2.35
CA LEU A 227 12.02 2.34 -3.23
C LEU A 227 10.74 3.02 -2.75
N VAL A 228 9.73 2.23 -2.37
CA VAL A 228 8.46 2.73 -1.85
C VAL A 228 8.70 3.47 -0.54
N ALA A 229 9.56 2.92 0.33
CA ALA A 229 9.99 3.55 1.58
C ALA A 229 10.52 4.97 1.38
N LEU A 230 11.43 5.16 0.43
CA LEU A 230 11.98 6.48 0.14
C LEU A 230 10.94 7.39 -0.52
N CYS A 231 10.10 6.85 -1.39
CA CYS A 231 8.99 7.59 -1.99
C CYS A 231 7.98 8.08 -0.94
N SER A 232 7.80 7.40 0.19
CA SER A 232 6.93 7.86 1.30
C SER A 232 7.52 9.05 2.07
N VAL A 233 8.84 9.20 2.12
CA VAL A 233 9.52 10.34 2.77
C VAL A 233 9.27 11.65 2.02
N GLY A 234 9.21 11.59 0.69
CA GLY A 234 8.97 12.77 -0.14
C GLY A 234 7.70 13.55 0.22
N PRO A 235 6.55 12.90 0.24
CA PRO A 235 5.28 13.48 0.67
C PRO A 235 5.31 14.09 2.06
N ILE A 236 5.93 13.40 3.03
CA ILE A 236 6.06 13.92 4.40
C ILE A 236 6.77 15.27 4.38
N LEU A 237 7.94 15.33 3.76
CA LEU A 237 8.74 16.55 3.70
C LEU A 237 8.06 17.65 2.89
N SER A 238 7.51 17.33 1.73
CA SER A 238 6.84 18.31 0.87
C SER A 238 5.59 18.90 1.53
N THR A 239 4.80 18.08 2.23
CA THR A 239 3.63 18.54 2.97
C THR A 239 4.00 19.35 4.20
N MET A 240 5.09 19.00 4.91
CA MET A 240 5.62 19.82 6.00
C MET A 240 6.05 21.21 5.52
N ILE A 241 6.78 21.27 4.40
CA ILE A 241 7.19 22.54 3.77
C ILE A 241 5.94 23.34 3.38
N LEU A 242 4.92 22.69 2.80
CA LEU A 242 3.66 23.33 2.45
C LEU A 242 3.00 23.95 3.68
N GLY A 243 2.92 23.22 4.81
CA GLY A 243 2.36 23.69 6.07
C GLY A 243 3.08 24.93 6.63
N ILE A 244 4.42 24.97 6.51
CA ILE A 244 5.23 26.13 6.92
C ILE A 244 4.95 27.35 6.02
N VAL A 245 4.92 27.14 4.69
CA VAL A 245 4.75 28.22 3.71
C VAL A 245 3.36 28.86 3.81
N PHE A 246 2.31 28.06 3.93
CA PHE A 246 0.94 28.54 3.98
C PHE A 246 0.49 28.96 5.39
N LYS A 247 1.31 28.74 6.45
CA LYS A 247 1.00 29.07 7.84
C LYS A 247 -0.40 28.66 8.26
N LEU A 248 -0.76 27.41 7.96
CA LEU A 248 -2.10 26.87 8.15
C LEU A 248 -2.40 26.66 9.65
N GLU A 249 -2.68 27.76 10.35
CA GLU A 249 -3.12 27.73 11.75
C GLU A 249 -4.64 27.58 11.80
N GLY A 250 -5.13 26.48 12.39
CA GLY A 250 -6.50 26.40 12.89
C GLY A 250 -7.61 26.19 11.87
N GLY A 251 -7.43 25.37 10.85
CA GLY A 251 -8.53 24.92 10.00
C GLY A 251 -9.58 24.15 10.82
N SER A 252 -10.81 24.65 10.92
CA SER A 252 -11.94 23.86 11.40
C SER A 252 -12.25 22.79 10.35
N TYR A 253 -12.20 21.52 10.75
CA TYR A 253 -12.66 20.43 9.90
C TYR A 253 -14.19 20.40 9.97
N GLU A 254 -14.84 20.74 8.86
CA GLU A 254 -16.28 20.52 8.71
C GLU A 254 -16.48 19.08 8.22
N LEU A 255 -17.14 18.26 9.04
CA LEU A 255 -17.58 16.95 8.60
C LEU A 255 -18.49 17.12 7.37
N SER A 256 -18.08 16.51 6.27
CA SER A 256 -19.01 16.36 5.14
C SER A 256 -20.28 15.67 5.63
N GLU A 257 -21.44 16.24 5.35
CA GLU A 257 -22.71 15.62 5.71
C GLU A 257 -22.76 14.20 5.11
N VAL A 258 -22.90 13.20 5.98
CA VAL A 258 -23.09 11.83 5.53
C VAL A 258 -24.47 11.75 4.89
N ILE A 259 -24.50 11.56 3.58
CA ILE A 259 -25.76 11.37 2.86
C ILE A 259 -26.34 10.03 3.33
N ASN A 260 -27.44 10.09 4.08
CA ASN A 260 -28.16 8.91 4.54
C ASN A 260 -29.31 8.60 3.56
N PRO A 261 -29.16 7.62 2.67
CA PRO A 261 -30.23 7.24 1.75
C PRO A 261 -31.38 6.62 2.53
N SER A 262 -32.59 7.06 2.25
CA SER A 262 -33.80 6.59 2.93
C SER A 262 -34.50 5.44 2.19
N THR A 263 -34.29 5.33 0.88
CA THR A 263 -34.90 4.33 0.02
C THR A 263 -33.88 3.56 -0.81
N THR A 264 -34.25 2.37 -1.31
CA THR A 264 -33.42 1.59 -2.26
C THR A 264 -33.11 2.39 -3.53
N LYS A 265 -34.04 3.25 -3.95
CA LYS A 265 -33.86 4.13 -5.11
C LYS A 265 -32.76 5.16 -4.85
N ASP A 266 -32.69 5.71 -3.63
CA ASP A 266 -31.64 6.66 -3.25
C ASP A 266 -30.26 5.98 -3.23
N VAL A 267 -30.18 4.73 -2.75
CA VAL A 267 -28.95 3.94 -2.81
C VAL A 267 -28.49 3.73 -4.25
N LEU A 268 -29.40 3.32 -5.15
CA LEU A 268 -29.06 3.11 -6.56
C LEU A 268 -28.59 4.41 -7.21
N PHE A 269 -29.21 5.55 -6.90
CA PHE A 269 -28.84 6.85 -7.41
C PHE A 269 -27.46 7.29 -6.89
N LEU A 270 -27.20 7.06 -5.60
CA LEU A 270 -25.92 7.35 -4.95
C LEU A 270 -24.77 6.58 -5.60
N TYR A 271 -24.95 5.27 -5.84
CA TYR A 271 -23.97 4.44 -6.54
C TYR A 271 -23.82 4.84 -8.01
N GLY A 272 -24.92 5.20 -8.69
CA GLY A 272 -24.87 5.67 -10.07
C GLY A 272 -24.01 6.93 -10.22
N HIS A 273 -24.17 7.91 -9.32
CA HIS A 273 -23.34 9.12 -9.27
C HIS A 273 -21.89 8.79 -8.89
N GLY A 274 -21.70 8.01 -7.85
CA GLY A 274 -20.37 7.60 -7.39
C GLY A 274 -19.57 6.90 -8.48
N ILE A 275 -20.16 5.92 -9.20
CA ILE A 275 -19.50 5.26 -10.33
C ILE A 275 -19.07 6.29 -11.38
N PHE A 276 -19.96 7.22 -11.74
CA PHE A 276 -19.67 8.20 -12.78
C PHE A 276 -18.57 9.18 -12.37
N ASP A 277 -18.54 9.58 -11.10
CA ASP A 277 -17.51 10.46 -10.57
C ASP A 277 -16.17 9.74 -10.49
N TYR A 278 -16.12 8.50 -9.97
CA TYR A 278 -14.89 7.70 -9.96
C TYR A 278 -14.45 7.27 -11.36
N MET A 279 -15.35 7.10 -12.33
CA MET A 279 -14.96 6.91 -13.74
C MET A 279 -14.16 8.08 -14.27
N LYS A 280 -14.56 9.32 -13.96
CA LYS A 280 -13.81 10.53 -14.33
C LYS A 280 -12.49 10.61 -13.59
N GLU A 281 -12.51 10.45 -12.26
CA GLU A 281 -11.34 10.57 -11.41
C GLU A 281 -10.26 9.56 -11.78
N VAL A 282 -10.59 8.27 -11.87
CA VAL A 282 -9.67 7.21 -12.28
C VAL A 282 -9.24 7.38 -13.75
N GLY A 283 -10.11 7.88 -14.62
CA GLY A 283 -9.78 8.20 -16.01
C GLY A 283 -8.71 9.30 -16.09
N PHE A 284 -8.88 10.37 -15.34
CA PHE A 284 -7.87 11.43 -15.24
C PHE A 284 -6.57 10.94 -14.59
N ALA A 285 -6.68 10.14 -13.54
CA ALA A 285 -5.54 9.54 -12.85
C ALA A 285 -4.72 8.62 -13.77
N LEU A 286 -5.35 7.74 -14.55
CA LEU A 286 -4.66 6.84 -15.47
C LEU A 286 -4.07 7.54 -16.72
N CYS A 287 -4.62 8.70 -17.11
CA CYS A 287 -4.22 9.38 -18.33
C CYS A 287 -2.70 9.67 -18.40
N PRO A 288 -2.03 10.23 -17.37
CA PRO A 288 -0.59 10.47 -17.41
C PRO A 288 0.23 9.19 -17.60
N ILE A 289 -0.17 8.08 -16.95
CA ILE A 289 0.50 6.78 -17.10
C ILE A 289 0.33 6.24 -18.52
N ILE A 290 -0.87 6.35 -19.09
CA ILE A 290 -1.14 5.90 -20.46
C ILE A 290 -0.34 6.73 -21.48
N VAL A 291 -0.32 8.05 -21.34
CA VAL A 291 0.47 8.95 -22.20
C VAL A 291 1.97 8.58 -22.10
N PHE A 292 2.48 8.43 -20.89
CA PHE A 292 3.86 8.02 -20.67
C PHE A 292 4.17 6.65 -21.30
N PHE A 293 3.27 5.66 -21.14
CA PHE A 293 3.40 4.34 -21.75
C PHE A 293 3.44 4.41 -23.28
N ILE A 294 2.57 5.21 -23.89
CA ILE A 294 2.55 5.41 -25.35
C ILE A 294 3.86 6.04 -25.83
N LEU A 295 4.33 7.10 -25.17
CA LEU A 295 5.60 7.76 -25.49
C LEU A 295 6.78 6.78 -25.34
N PHE A 296 6.81 6.00 -24.26
CA PHE A 296 7.84 4.98 -24.03
C PHE A 296 7.83 3.91 -25.12
N GLN A 297 6.66 3.47 -25.55
CA GLN A 297 6.51 2.51 -26.64
C GLN A 297 6.93 3.09 -28.01
N LEU A 298 6.61 4.35 -28.31
CA LEU A 298 6.97 4.98 -29.58
C LEU A 298 8.46 5.20 -29.71
N ILE A 299 9.13 5.62 -28.63
CA ILE A 299 10.56 5.94 -28.62
C ILE A 299 11.41 4.66 -28.61
N ASN A 300 11.09 3.71 -27.73
CA ASN A 300 11.96 2.58 -27.42
C ASN A 300 11.46 1.24 -28.00
N ARG A 301 10.19 1.13 -28.37
CA ARG A 301 9.50 -0.09 -28.83
C ARG A 301 9.80 -1.35 -27.99
N PRO A 302 9.75 -1.29 -26.64
CA PRO A 302 10.17 -2.39 -25.78
C PRO A 302 9.20 -3.57 -25.77
N PHE A 303 7.96 -3.37 -26.24
CA PHE A 303 6.89 -4.37 -26.16
C PHE A 303 6.51 -4.89 -27.55
N SER A 304 6.35 -6.21 -27.65
CA SER A 304 5.78 -6.87 -28.83
C SER A 304 4.27 -6.62 -28.95
N LYS A 305 3.69 -6.81 -30.15
CA LYS A 305 2.24 -6.64 -30.38
C LYS A 305 1.38 -7.45 -29.39
N LYS A 306 1.78 -8.69 -29.06
CA LYS A 306 1.09 -9.54 -28.08
C LYS A 306 1.15 -8.98 -26.67
N GLN A 307 2.30 -8.41 -26.27
CA GLN A 307 2.46 -7.77 -24.98
C GLN A 307 1.65 -6.48 -24.90
N LEU A 308 1.60 -5.66 -25.98
CA LEU A 308 0.78 -4.46 -26.04
C LEU A 308 -0.70 -4.75 -25.81
N ILE A 309 -1.25 -5.74 -26.51
CA ILE A 309 -2.65 -6.15 -26.32
C ILE A 309 -2.89 -6.56 -24.86
N ARG A 310 -1.98 -7.33 -24.27
CA ARG A 310 -2.08 -7.77 -22.87
C ARG A 310 -2.06 -6.59 -21.90
N ILE A 311 -1.19 -5.61 -22.13
CA ILE A 311 -1.09 -4.39 -21.32
C ILE A 311 -2.37 -3.55 -21.45
N CYS A 312 -2.90 -3.37 -22.68
CA CYS A 312 -4.16 -2.64 -22.88
C CYS A 312 -5.34 -3.30 -22.17
N ILE A 313 -5.46 -4.63 -22.22
CA ILE A 313 -6.48 -5.38 -21.47
C ILE A 313 -6.24 -5.21 -19.97
N GLY A 314 -4.98 -5.25 -19.51
CA GLY A 314 -4.61 -5.02 -18.13
C GLY A 314 -5.02 -3.62 -17.64
N LEU A 315 -4.73 -2.58 -18.42
CA LEU A 315 -5.13 -1.19 -18.11
C LEU A 315 -6.66 -1.04 -18.03
N LEU A 316 -7.41 -1.71 -18.92
CA LEU A 316 -8.87 -1.71 -18.87
C LEU A 316 -9.39 -2.37 -17.58
N PHE A 317 -8.81 -3.52 -17.19
CA PHE A 317 -9.18 -4.18 -15.93
C PHE A 317 -8.77 -3.36 -14.71
N THR A 318 -7.60 -2.70 -14.73
CA THR A 318 -7.18 -1.76 -13.70
C THR A 318 -8.19 -0.61 -13.57
N TYR A 319 -8.60 -0.01 -14.69
CA TYR A 319 -9.57 1.08 -14.72
C TYR A 319 -10.92 0.67 -14.12
N ILE A 320 -11.53 -0.40 -14.64
CA ILE A 320 -12.84 -0.87 -14.15
C ILE A 320 -12.73 -1.33 -12.69
N GLY A 321 -11.65 -2.04 -12.36
CA GLY A 321 -11.39 -2.53 -11.01
C GLY A 321 -11.28 -1.41 -9.99
N LEU A 322 -10.52 -0.34 -10.29
CA LEU A 322 -10.38 0.82 -9.41
C LEU A 322 -11.68 1.61 -9.27
N VAL A 323 -12.42 1.83 -10.37
CA VAL A 323 -13.72 2.51 -10.32
C VAL A 323 -14.66 1.81 -9.36
N LEU A 324 -14.79 0.48 -9.48
CA LEU A 324 -15.66 -0.30 -8.59
C LEU A 324 -15.12 -0.30 -7.15
N PHE A 325 -13.83 -0.50 -6.98
CA PHE A 325 -13.19 -0.55 -5.66
C PHE A 325 -13.37 0.78 -4.90
N LEU A 326 -13.04 1.91 -5.53
CA LEU A 326 -13.16 3.23 -4.90
C LEU A 326 -14.62 3.63 -4.67
N THR A 327 -15.53 3.30 -5.59
CA THR A 327 -16.96 3.49 -5.36
C THR A 327 -17.42 2.69 -4.14
N GLY A 328 -17.04 1.41 -4.03
CA GLY A 328 -17.39 0.57 -2.89
C GLY A 328 -16.82 1.09 -1.57
N ALA A 329 -15.57 1.54 -1.58
CA ALA A 329 -14.87 2.07 -0.41
C ALA A 329 -15.51 3.40 0.06
N ASN A 330 -15.64 4.37 -0.82
CA ASN A 330 -16.04 5.72 -0.45
C ASN A 330 -17.57 5.89 -0.32
N VAL A 331 -18.37 5.21 -1.15
CA VAL A 331 -19.84 5.30 -1.07
C VAL A 331 -20.41 4.32 -0.05
N GLY A 332 -19.77 3.16 0.12
CA GLY A 332 -20.25 2.10 1.03
C GLY A 332 -19.59 2.12 2.41
N PHE A 333 -18.26 2.09 2.46
CA PHE A 333 -17.52 1.90 3.72
C PHE A 333 -17.24 3.20 4.48
N MET A 334 -16.98 4.32 3.79
CA MET A 334 -16.67 5.59 4.43
C MET A 334 -17.80 6.09 5.34
N PRO A 335 -19.09 6.16 4.91
CA PRO A 335 -20.18 6.63 5.75
C PRO A 335 -20.38 5.75 7.00
N ILE A 336 -20.25 4.44 6.83
CA ILE A 336 -20.42 3.49 7.94
C ILE A 336 -19.23 3.57 8.91
N GLY A 337 -18.02 3.86 8.43
CA GLY A 337 -16.86 4.12 9.27
C GLY A 337 -17.11 5.31 10.20
N ILE A 338 -17.57 6.43 9.67
CA ILE A 338 -17.92 7.64 10.44
C ILE A 338 -18.96 7.32 11.48
N GLU A 339 -20.03 6.60 11.12
CA GLU A 339 -21.14 6.29 12.02
C GLU A 339 -20.72 5.33 13.16
N ILE A 340 -19.92 4.30 12.86
CA ILE A 340 -19.32 3.42 13.88
C ILE A 340 -18.46 4.23 14.83
N GLY A 341 -17.57 5.08 14.30
CA GLY A 341 -16.71 5.93 15.11
C GLY A 341 -17.52 6.86 16.02
N ARG A 342 -18.53 7.54 15.46
CA ARG A 342 -19.42 8.45 16.22
C ARG A 342 -20.18 7.74 17.31
N THR A 343 -20.81 6.61 17.01
CA THR A 343 -21.63 5.87 17.98
C THR A 343 -20.77 5.30 19.09
N LEU A 344 -19.68 4.63 18.76
CA LEU A 344 -18.82 4.00 19.78
C LEU A 344 -17.98 5.02 20.55
N GLY A 345 -17.63 6.16 19.94
CA GLY A 345 -16.98 7.28 20.63
C GLY A 345 -17.83 7.87 21.75
N GLY A 346 -19.17 7.88 21.57
CA GLY A 346 -20.14 8.31 22.59
C GLY A 346 -20.38 7.29 23.72
N ILE A 347 -20.02 6.02 23.54
CA ILE A 347 -20.26 4.96 24.53
C ILE A 347 -19.01 4.79 25.39
N TRP A 348 -19.15 4.86 26.73
CA TRP A 348 -18.06 4.68 27.71
C TRP A 348 -16.78 5.46 27.37
N HIS A 349 -16.90 6.71 26.97
CA HIS A 349 -15.80 7.56 26.56
C HIS A 349 -14.92 6.93 25.43
N GLY A 350 -15.53 6.13 24.56
CA GLY A 350 -14.86 5.56 23.40
C GLY A 350 -13.92 4.38 23.67
N ILE A 351 -13.85 3.85 24.90
CA ILE A 351 -12.86 2.79 25.24
C ILE A 351 -13.00 1.53 24.40
N LEU A 352 -14.22 1.25 23.91
CA LEU A 352 -14.51 0.12 23.01
C LEU A 352 -13.85 0.26 21.63
N LEU A 353 -13.49 1.48 21.23
CA LEU A 353 -12.83 1.72 19.95
C LEU A 353 -11.43 1.09 19.88
N VAL A 354 -10.75 0.94 21.02
CA VAL A 354 -9.39 0.35 21.04
C VAL A 354 -9.40 -1.13 20.67
N PRO A 355 -10.14 -2.02 21.38
CA PRO A 355 -10.20 -3.42 21.00
C PRO A 355 -10.86 -3.63 19.62
N LEU A 356 -11.85 -2.81 19.27
CA LEU A 356 -12.42 -2.84 17.92
C LEU A 356 -11.42 -2.41 16.86
N GLY A 357 -10.64 -1.37 17.12
CA GLY A 357 -9.56 -0.91 16.24
C GLY A 357 -8.50 -1.98 16.02
N LEU A 358 -8.10 -2.72 17.07
CA LEU A 358 -7.23 -3.89 16.94
C LEU A 358 -7.83 -4.95 16.01
N LEU A 359 -9.11 -5.27 16.18
CA LEU A 359 -9.79 -6.28 15.38
C LEU A 359 -9.96 -5.83 13.92
N ILE A 360 -10.43 -4.61 13.69
CA ILE A 360 -10.59 -4.04 12.34
C ILE A 360 -9.24 -3.93 11.66
N GLY A 361 -8.20 -3.43 12.34
CA GLY A 361 -6.86 -3.30 11.79
C GLY A 361 -6.26 -4.62 11.35
N TYR A 362 -6.52 -5.71 12.09
CA TYR A 362 -6.06 -7.04 11.71
C TYR A 362 -6.62 -7.50 10.35
N PHE A 363 -7.86 -7.18 10.04
CA PHE A 363 -8.52 -7.63 8.82
C PHE A 363 -8.45 -6.61 7.68
N VAL A 364 -8.36 -5.30 7.97
CA VAL A 364 -8.39 -4.26 6.93
C VAL A 364 -7.21 -4.36 5.97
N VAL A 365 -6.05 -4.80 6.46
CA VAL A 365 -4.84 -4.96 5.64
C VAL A 365 -5.03 -5.98 4.52
N SER A 366 -5.77 -7.05 4.77
CA SER A 366 -6.05 -8.05 3.75
C SER A 366 -6.99 -7.55 2.64
N ALA A 367 -7.81 -6.54 2.94
CA ALA A 367 -8.68 -5.88 1.96
C ALA A 367 -7.95 -4.84 1.10
N GLU A 368 -6.64 -4.58 1.33
CA GLU A 368 -5.84 -3.66 0.55
C GLU A 368 -5.22 -4.35 -0.68
N PRO A 369 -5.57 -3.93 -1.92
CA PRO A 369 -5.10 -4.60 -3.13
C PRO A 369 -3.57 -4.60 -3.29
N ALA A 370 -2.91 -3.52 -2.89
CA ALA A 370 -1.45 -3.35 -3.01
C ALA A 370 -0.66 -4.36 -2.15
N ILE A 371 -1.22 -4.78 -1.01
CA ILE A 371 -0.63 -5.79 -0.12
C ILE A 371 -0.45 -7.14 -0.80
N HIS A 372 -1.43 -7.56 -1.60
CA HIS A 372 -1.34 -8.82 -2.33
C HIS A 372 -0.25 -8.80 -3.40
N VAL A 373 0.02 -7.63 -3.98
CA VAL A 373 1.13 -7.45 -4.92
C VAL A 373 2.46 -7.52 -4.18
N LEU A 374 2.60 -6.81 -3.05
CA LEU A 374 3.80 -6.82 -2.22
C LEU A 374 4.15 -8.23 -1.75
N THR A 375 3.22 -8.91 -1.09
CA THR A 375 3.46 -10.23 -0.50
C THR A 375 3.86 -11.26 -1.54
N LYS A 376 3.22 -11.24 -2.72
CA LYS A 376 3.57 -12.08 -3.86
C LYS A 376 4.96 -11.77 -4.43
N GLN A 377 5.33 -10.49 -4.54
CA GLN A 377 6.67 -10.10 -4.99
C GLN A 377 7.75 -10.50 -4.01
N VAL A 378 7.53 -10.33 -2.70
CA VAL A 378 8.45 -10.78 -1.65
C VAL A 378 8.65 -12.29 -1.71
N GLU A 379 7.59 -13.09 -1.86
CA GLU A 379 7.67 -14.53 -2.01
C GLU A 379 8.47 -14.94 -3.25
N GLN A 380 8.24 -14.28 -4.39
CA GLN A 380 8.97 -14.54 -5.63
C GLN A 380 10.45 -14.16 -5.53
N MET A 381 10.76 -13.00 -4.96
CA MET A 381 12.15 -12.51 -4.82
C MET A 381 12.95 -13.28 -3.79
N SER A 382 12.29 -13.78 -2.73
CA SER A 382 12.91 -14.67 -1.74
C SER A 382 12.99 -16.13 -2.18
N SER A 383 12.58 -16.45 -3.43
CA SER A 383 12.48 -17.83 -3.94
C SER A 383 11.66 -18.75 -3.03
N GLY A 384 10.61 -18.22 -2.40
CA GLY A 384 9.72 -18.94 -1.49
C GLY A 384 10.21 -19.05 -0.04
N ALA A 385 11.41 -18.52 0.29
CA ALA A 385 11.92 -18.53 1.66
C ALA A 385 11.02 -17.76 2.64
N ILE A 386 10.33 -16.73 2.15
CA ILE A 386 9.33 -15.95 2.88
C ILE A 386 8.01 -16.13 2.16
N SER A 387 7.07 -16.85 2.77
CA SER A 387 5.76 -17.09 2.18
C SER A 387 4.87 -15.84 2.28
N ALA A 388 3.99 -15.66 1.28
CA ALA A 388 3.01 -14.58 1.28
C ALA A 388 2.10 -14.60 2.51
N SER A 389 1.75 -15.80 3.02
CA SER A 389 0.94 -15.96 4.24
C SER A 389 1.65 -15.47 5.50
N PHE A 390 2.96 -15.72 5.63
CA PHE A 390 3.76 -15.22 6.74
C PHE A 390 3.84 -13.69 6.72
N MET A 391 4.08 -13.11 5.55
CA MET A 391 4.06 -11.67 5.35
C MET A 391 2.71 -11.06 5.71
N MET A 392 1.62 -11.66 5.22
CA MET A 392 0.26 -11.20 5.52
C MET A 392 -0.03 -11.21 7.01
N LEU A 393 0.36 -12.27 7.74
CA LEU A 393 0.17 -12.37 9.19
C LEU A 393 0.96 -11.26 9.93
N SER A 394 2.22 -11.04 9.54
CA SER A 394 3.06 -10.00 10.15
C SER A 394 2.47 -8.61 9.93
N LEU A 395 1.99 -8.33 8.71
CA LEU A 395 1.30 -7.08 8.37
C LEU A 395 0.00 -6.91 9.14
N SER A 396 -0.82 -7.98 9.24
CA SER A 396 -2.08 -7.93 9.99
C SER A 396 -1.88 -7.60 11.46
N ILE A 397 -0.86 -8.17 12.11
CA ILE A 397 -0.51 -7.85 13.50
C ILE A 397 -0.04 -6.39 13.60
N GLY A 398 0.82 -5.95 12.68
CA GLY A 398 1.29 -4.56 12.65
C GLY A 398 0.15 -3.56 12.50
N VAL A 399 -0.75 -3.77 11.53
CA VAL A 399 -1.88 -2.86 11.30
C VAL A 399 -2.92 -2.94 12.41
N ALA A 400 -3.12 -4.11 13.04
CA ALA A 400 -3.94 -4.22 14.24
C ALA A 400 -3.45 -3.27 15.34
N LEU A 401 -2.16 -3.33 15.67
CA LEU A 401 -1.55 -2.43 16.65
C LEU A 401 -1.65 -0.96 16.23
N ALA A 402 -1.46 -0.67 14.94
CA ALA A 402 -1.60 0.68 14.39
C ALA A 402 -2.96 1.29 14.66
N VAL A 403 -4.02 0.56 14.26
CA VAL A 403 -5.40 1.07 14.40
C VAL A 403 -5.80 1.13 15.86
N GLY A 404 -5.39 0.17 16.70
CA GLY A 404 -5.58 0.23 18.14
C GLY A 404 -4.93 1.46 18.78
N LEU A 405 -3.67 1.77 18.44
CA LEU A 405 -2.96 2.98 18.90
C LEU A 405 -3.61 4.26 18.36
N ALA A 406 -4.07 4.28 17.11
CA ALA A 406 -4.78 5.41 16.54
C ALA A 406 -6.08 5.69 17.30
N MET A 407 -6.87 4.67 17.62
CA MET A 407 -8.08 4.82 18.43
C MET A 407 -7.77 5.28 19.87
N LEU A 408 -6.74 4.72 20.50
CA LEU A 408 -6.27 5.16 21.82
C LEU A 408 -5.89 6.64 21.79
N ARG A 409 -5.20 7.08 20.76
CA ARG A 409 -4.83 8.49 20.59
C ARG A 409 -6.04 9.40 20.41
N VAL A 410 -7.02 9.01 19.61
CA VAL A 410 -8.28 9.77 19.44
C VAL A 410 -8.98 9.99 20.77
N ILE A 411 -9.03 8.98 21.63
CA ILE A 411 -9.68 9.06 22.94
C ILE A 411 -8.90 9.94 23.92
N THR A 412 -7.56 9.86 23.89
CA THR A 412 -6.69 10.52 24.88
C THR A 412 -6.24 11.91 24.49
N GLY A 413 -6.32 12.28 23.20
CA GLY A 413 -5.82 13.55 22.67
C GLY A 413 -4.30 13.72 22.77
N ILE A 414 -3.54 12.64 22.99
CA ILE A 414 -2.08 12.69 23.11
C ILE A 414 -1.47 13.06 21.75
N SER A 415 -0.47 13.97 21.76
CA SER A 415 0.23 14.38 20.55
C SER A 415 0.83 13.17 19.82
N ILE A 416 0.67 13.14 18.51
CA ILE A 416 1.16 12.06 17.63
C ILE A 416 2.67 11.84 17.77
N LEU A 417 3.45 12.86 18.03
CA LEU A 417 4.91 12.77 18.17
C LEU A 417 5.35 11.86 19.30
N TRP A 418 4.58 11.77 20.40
CA TRP A 418 4.87 10.84 21.50
C TRP A 418 4.84 9.38 21.09
N PHE A 419 4.11 9.06 20.03
CA PHE A 419 4.06 7.72 19.45
C PHE A 419 5.05 7.57 18.30
N LEU A 420 5.06 8.51 17.34
CA LEU A 420 5.87 8.36 16.13
C LEU A 420 7.37 8.36 16.43
N VAL A 421 7.85 9.27 17.30
CA VAL A 421 9.30 9.36 17.57
C VAL A 421 9.85 8.07 18.16
N PRO A 422 9.30 7.49 19.25
CA PRO A 422 9.81 6.23 19.78
C PRO A 422 9.70 5.06 18.79
N LEU A 423 8.57 4.94 18.06
CA LEU A 423 8.37 3.85 17.11
C LEU A 423 9.32 3.94 15.92
N TYR A 424 9.58 5.14 15.37
CA TYR A 424 10.60 5.30 14.32
C TYR A 424 12.02 5.03 14.84
N ILE A 425 12.34 5.42 16.07
CA ILE A 425 13.63 5.07 16.69
C ILE A 425 13.78 3.55 16.76
N ILE A 426 12.75 2.83 17.22
CA ILE A 426 12.75 1.37 17.28
C ILE A 426 12.95 0.77 15.89
N ALA A 427 12.16 1.21 14.89
CA ALA A 427 12.28 0.73 13.53
C ALA A 427 13.69 1.00 12.96
N LEU A 428 14.23 2.21 13.07
CA LEU A 428 15.57 2.53 12.56
C LEU A 428 16.68 1.74 13.27
N VAL A 429 16.57 1.49 14.57
CA VAL A 429 17.52 0.67 15.33
C VAL A 429 17.46 -0.79 14.90
N LEU A 430 16.26 -1.35 14.68
CA LEU A 430 16.09 -2.74 14.25
C LEU A 430 16.75 -3.02 12.89
N THR A 431 16.86 -2.04 11.99
CA THR A 431 17.53 -2.22 10.70
C THR A 431 18.98 -2.70 10.80
N PHE A 432 19.66 -2.44 11.92
CA PHE A 432 21.04 -2.89 12.13
C PHE A 432 21.15 -4.37 12.53
N PHE A 433 20.07 -4.93 13.05
CA PHE A 433 20.06 -6.30 13.59
C PHE A 433 19.50 -7.34 12.62
N ILE A 434 18.79 -6.92 11.58
CA ILE A 434 18.12 -7.79 10.61
C ILE A 434 18.87 -7.84 9.26
N PRO A 435 18.59 -8.86 8.41
CA PRO A 435 19.11 -8.87 7.03
C PRO A 435 18.61 -7.68 6.22
N LYS A 436 19.45 -7.13 5.33
CA LYS A 436 19.14 -5.95 4.50
C LYS A 436 17.86 -6.12 3.69
N PHE A 437 17.60 -7.32 3.19
CA PHE A 437 16.36 -7.66 2.48
C PHE A 437 15.12 -7.34 3.32
N PHE A 438 15.11 -7.79 4.59
CA PHE A 438 13.99 -7.54 5.50
C PHE A 438 13.82 -6.06 5.83
N SER A 439 14.90 -5.28 5.95
CA SER A 439 14.80 -3.83 6.15
C SER A 439 14.10 -3.15 4.96
N GLY A 440 14.49 -3.50 3.73
CA GLY A 440 13.85 -2.96 2.53
C GLY A 440 12.37 -3.31 2.44
N VAL A 441 12.05 -4.59 2.65
CA VAL A 441 10.66 -5.09 2.64
C VAL A 441 9.82 -4.46 3.75
N ALA A 442 10.38 -4.30 4.96
CA ALA A 442 9.68 -3.70 6.10
C ALA A 442 9.26 -2.26 5.81
N PHE A 443 10.19 -1.42 5.40
CA PHE A 443 9.89 -0.02 5.12
C PHE A 443 8.99 0.16 3.88
N ASP A 444 9.13 -0.65 2.84
CA ASP A 444 8.19 -0.66 1.70
C ASP A 444 6.79 -1.08 2.15
N SER A 445 6.69 -2.04 3.08
CA SER A 445 5.41 -2.55 3.58
C SER A 445 4.61 -1.51 4.34
N GLY A 446 5.28 -0.60 5.07
CA GLY A 446 4.62 0.49 5.76
C GLY A 446 3.83 1.38 4.80
N GLY A 447 4.48 1.82 3.71
CA GLY A 447 3.79 2.59 2.68
C GLY A 447 2.64 1.82 2.03
N VAL A 448 2.84 0.53 1.76
CA VAL A 448 1.83 -0.31 1.08
C VAL A 448 0.60 -0.59 1.95
N ALA A 449 0.78 -0.71 3.27
CA ALA A 449 -0.30 -1.04 4.20
C ALA A 449 -1.29 0.11 4.44
N SER A 450 -0.89 1.34 4.14
CA SER A 450 -1.65 2.56 4.42
C SER A 450 -2.49 3.07 3.22
N GLY A 451 -3.01 2.17 2.40
CA GLY A 451 -3.74 2.50 1.17
C GLY A 451 -5.22 2.84 1.35
N ALA A 452 -5.99 2.59 0.28
CA ALA A 452 -7.36 3.06 0.10
C ALA A 452 -8.34 2.63 1.20
N MET A 453 -8.22 1.42 1.74
CA MET A 453 -9.12 0.96 2.81
C MET A 453 -8.86 1.67 4.15
N VAL A 454 -7.63 2.08 4.40
CA VAL A 454 -7.30 2.86 5.60
C VAL A 454 -7.84 4.28 5.47
N SER A 455 -7.66 4.92 4.33
CA SER A 455 -8.15 6.29 4.05
C SER A 455 -9.67 6.37 3.91
N ALA A 456 -10.32 5.33 3.36
CA ALA A 456 -11.78 5.35 3.13
C ALA A 456 -12.62 4.72 4.26
N PHE A 457 -12.03 3.98 5.20
CA PHE A 457 -12.77 3.36 6.29
C PHE A 457 -12.20 3.65 7.67
N VAL A 458 -10.88 3.43 7.89
CA VAL A 458 -10.28 3.55 9.22
C VAL A 458 -10.13 5.02 9.63
N LEU A 459 -9.64 5.89 8.75
CA LEU A 459 -9.53 7.32 9.03
C LEU A 459 -10.91 7.97 9.22
N PRO A 460 -11.95 7.72 8.41
CA PRO A 460 -13.31 8.16 8.69
C PRO A 460 -13.86 7.67 10.04
N MET A 461 -13.56 6.44 10.45
CA MET A 461 -13.92 5.94 11.77
C MET A 461 -13.22 6.72 12.89
N ALA A 462 -11.93 7.04 12.73
CA ALA A 462 -11.19 7.88 13.65
C ALA A 462 -11.75 9.31 13.73
N ILE A 463 -12.15 9.88 12.58
CA ILE A 463 -12.80 11.19 12.50
C ILE A 463 -14.14 11.18 13.24
N GLY A 464 -15.00 10.19 12.97
CA GLY A 464 -16.28 10.05 13.65
C GLY A 464 -16.13 9.90 15.17
N ALA A 465 -15.16 9.10 15.62
CA ALA A 465 -14.82 8.93 17.02
C ALA A 465 -14.32 10.23 17.66
N CYS A 466 -13.41 10.95 16.99
CA CYS A 466 -12.84 12.21 17.46
C CYS A 466 -13.94 13.26 17.70
N VAL A 467 -14.88 13.39 16.78
CA VAL A 467 -16.02 14.31 16.93
C VAL A 467 -16.90 13.92 18.11
N ALA A 468 -17.15 12.62 18.33
CA ALA A 468 -17.98 12.13 19.41
C ALA A 468 -17.36 12.37 20.80
N VAL A 469 -16.03 12.28 20.91
CA VAL A 469 -15.32 12.57 22.16
C VAL A 469 -15.01 14.07 22.36
N GLY A 470 -15.36 14.93 21.39
CA GLY A 470 -15.11 16.38 21.44
C GLY A 470 -13.66 16.79 21.18
N GLY A 471 -12.89 15.95 20.48
CA GLY A 471 -11.50 16.21 20.09
C GLY A 471 -11.39 17.10 18.84
N ASN A 472 -10.18 17.52 18.53
CA ASN A 472 -9.88 18.26 17.29
C ASN A 472 -9.46 17.29 16.19
N VAL A 473 -10.25 17.20 15.11
CA VAL A 473 -10.03 16.25 14.03
C VAL A 473 -8.64 16.38 13.41
N MET A 474 -8.16 17.62 13.19
CA MET A 474 -6.87 17.86 12.53
C MET A 474 -5.67 17.42 13.38
N THR A 475 -5.78 17.51 14.71
CA THR A 475 -4.69 17.12 15.63
C THR A 475 -4.84 15.71 16.17
N ASP A 476 -6.07 15.18 16.30
CA ASP A 476 -6.33 13.95 17.05
C ASP A 476 -6.79 12.78 16.17
N ALA A 477 -7.51 13.01 15.06
CA ALA A 477 -7.93 11.95 14.14
C ALA A 477 -6.92 11.71 13.01
N PHE A 478 -6.42 12.77 12.36
CA PHE A 478 -5.32 12.62 11.39
C PHE A 478 -4.08 12.05 12.07
N GLY A 479 -3.26 11.32 11.34
CA GLY A 479 -2.14 10.52 11.86
C GLY A 479 -2.50 9.04 12.01
N CYS A 480 -3.76 8.66 11.74
CA CYS A 480 -4.17 7.26 11.71
C CYS A 480 -3.43 6.49 10.61
N VAL A 481 -3.32 7.08 9.42
CA VAL A 481 -2.58 6.50 8.29
C VAL A 481 -1.09 6.39 8.62
N ALA A 482 -0.52 7.37 9.31
CA ALA A 482 0.87 7.35 9.77
C ALA A 482 1.18 6.17 10.70
N PHE A 483 0.28 5.82 11.63
CA PHE A 483 0.44 4.61 12.45
C PHE A 483 0.43 3.35 11.60
N VAL A 484 -0.49 3.27 10.63
CA VAL A 484 -0.59 2.12 9.73
C VAL A 484 0.62 2.04 8.80
N ALA A 485 1.25 3.15 8.47
CA ALA A 485 2.51 3.16 7.73
C ALA A 485 3.73 2.74 8.58
N LEU A 486 3.69 2.90 9.91
CA LEU A 486 4.85 2.70 10.78
C LEU A 486 4.87 1.34 11.48
N THR A 487 3.78 0.92 12.09
CA THR A 487 3.76 -0.31 12.93
C THR A 487 4.00 -1.59 12.14
N PRO A 488 3.56 -1.77 10.86
CA PRO A 488 3.94 -2.91 10.03
C PRO A 488 5.44 -3.00 9.77
N ILE A 489 6.15 -1.88 9.71
CA ILE A 489 7.61 -1.88 9.60
C ILE A 489 8.21 -2.67 10.75
N ILE A 490 7.84 -2.31 11.98
CA ILE A 490 8.34 -2.96 13.19
C ILE A 490 7.97 -4.45 13.23
N SER A 491 6.73 -4.80 12.87
CA SER A 491 6.28 -6.19 12.89
C SER A 491 7.04 -7.08 11.89
N ILE A 492 7.36 -6.55 10.71
CA ILE A 492 8.16 -7.26 9.71
C ILE A 492 9.63 -7.32 10.13
N GLU A 493 10.17 -6.27 10.75
CA GLU A 493 11.53 -6.27 11.27
C GLU A 493 11.71 -7.28 12.40
N ILE A 494 10.75 -7.39 13.31
CA ILE A 494 10.73 -8.44 14.35
C ILE A 494 10.67 -9.82 13.68
N SER A 495 9.86 -9.99 12.65
CA SER A 495 9.78 -11.23 11.88
C SER A 495 11.12 -11.56 11.20
N GLY A 496 11.83 -10.56 10.68
CA GLY A 496 13.18 -10.68 10.12
C GLY A 496 14.22 -11.08 11.17
N LEU A 497 14.10 -10.56 12.38
CA LEU A 497 14.97 -10.94 13.51
C LEU A 497 14.75 -12.41 13.90
N ILE A 498 13.50 -12.84 14.02
CA ILE A 498 13.14 -14.24 14.30
C ILE A 498 13.69 -15.17 13.21
N TYR A 499 13.54 -14.77 11.94
CA TYR A 499 14.09 -15.52 10.81
C TYR A 499 15.62 -15.68 10.92
N LYS A 500 16.35 -14.60 11.19
CA LYS A 500 17.81 -14.61 11.37
C LYS A 500 18.25 -15.55 12.50
N ILE A 501 17.56 -15.48 13.65
CA ILE A 501 17.86 -16.34 14.80
C ILE A 501 17.65 -17.82 14.45
N LYS A 502 16.54 -18.15 13.77
CA LYS A 502 16.26 -19.53 13.35
C LYS A 502 17.27 -20.04 12.32
N SER A 503 17.61 -19.21 11.33
CA SER A 503 18.60 -19.56 10.31
C SER A 503 19.97 -19.85 10.93
N ASN A 504 20.43 -19.01 11.85
CA ASN A 504 21.71 -19.21 12.53
C ASN A 504 21.72 -20.49 13.38
N ARG A 505 20.60 -20.85 14.03
CA ARG A 505 20.48 -22.10 14.81
C ARG A 505 20.58 -23.34 13.93
N LEU A 506 19.89 -23.32 12.76
CA LEU A 506 19.94 -24.44 11.80
C LEU A 506 21.35 -24.59 11.22
N THR A 507 22.02 -23.51 10.88
CA THR A 507 23.40 -23.56 10.37
C THR A 507 24.34 -24.15 11.44
N ASN A 508 24.25 -23.72 12.69
CA ASN A 508 25.09 -24.24 13.77
C ASN A 508 24.80 -25.73 14.08
N SER A 509 23.53 -26.19 13.94
CA SER A 509 23.22 -27.61 14.12
C SER A 509 23.80 -28.47 13.00
N LEU A 510 23.80 -27.98 11.75
CA LEU A 510 24.42 -28.71 10.63
C LEU A 510 25.93 -28.79 10.77
N TYR A 511 26.60 -27.73 11.21
CA TYR A 511 28.05 -27.78 11.48
C TYR A 511 28.41 -28.72 12.64
N SER A 512 27.56 -28.82 13.68
CA SER A 512 27.79 -29.78 14.80
C SER A 512 27.56 -31.23 14.39
N GLU A 513 26.73 -31.50 13.37
CA GLU A 513 26.56 -32.84 12.80
C GLU A 513 27.73 -33.24 11.87
N GLU A 514 28.32 -32.28 11.12
CA GLU A 514 29.50 -32.53 10.30
C GLU A 514 30.75 -32.80 11.15
N GLU A 515 30.94 -32.10 12.27
CA GLU A 515 32.05 -32.42 13.21
C GLU A 515 31.94 -33.83 13.80
N THR A 516 30.73 -34.33 14.03
CA THR A 516 30.51 -35.72 14.51
C THR A 516 30.75 -36.77 13.43
N ILE A 517 30.68 -36.46 12.16
CA ILE A 517 30.97 -37.39 11.03
C ILE A 517 32.48 -37.50 10.79
N ILE A 518 33.27 -36.47 11.07
CA ILE A 518 34.75 -36.50 10.92
C ILE A 518 35.41 -37.35 11.98
N ASP A 519 34.86 -37.45 13.18
CA ASP A 519 35.40 -38.30 14.28
C ASP A 519 35.29 -39.81 14.01
N TYR A 520 34.48 -40.26 13.06
CA TYR A 520 34.36 -41.67 12.70
C TYR A 520 35.53 -42.18 11.84
N ASP A 521 36.19 -41.31 11.08
CA ASP A 521 37.35 -41.69 10.26
C ASP A 521 38.67 -41.75 11.05
N GLU A 522 38.79 -41.07 12.20
CA GLU A 522 39.98 -41.21 13.10
C GLU A 522 39.98 -42.53 13.87
N VAL A 523 38.83 -43.09 14.20
CA VAL A 523 38.73 -44.35 14.96
C VAL A 523 39.13 -45.59 14.13
N ILE A 524 39.11 -45.48 12.80
CA ILE A 524 39.48 -46.60 11.91
C ILE A 524 41.01 -46.68 11.70
N ASN A 525 41.73 -45.59 11.92
CA ASN A 525 43.19 -45.56 11.70
C ASN A 525 44.06 -45.92 12.94
N ASP A 526 43.50 -45.99 14.13
CA ASP A 526 44.25 -46.35 15.36
C ASP A 526 44.20 -47.85 15.68
N GLY A 527 43.67 -48.66 14.79
CA GLY A 527 43.55 -50.11 14.92
C GLY A 527 44.52 -50.92 14.04
N ARG A 528 45.75 -50.41 13.75
CA ARG A 528 46.83 -51.18 13.12
C ARG A 528 48.12 -51.08 13.89
#